data_7b27f5535a1fed47f4a8e9ae6c00dbf9
#
_entry.id   7b27f5535a1fed47f4a8e9ae6c00dbf9
#
_cell.length_a   1.000
_cell.length_b   1.000
_cell.length_c   1.000
_cell.angle_alpha   90.00
_cell.angle_beta   90.00
_cell.angle_gamma   90.00
#
_symmetry.space_group_name_H-M   'P 1'
#
loop_
_entity.id
_entity.type
_entity.pdbx_description
1 polymer ?
#
loop_
_entity_poly.entity_id
_entity_poly.type
_entity_poly.pdbx_seq_one_letter_code
_entity_poly.pdbx_strand_id
1 'polypeptide(L)'
;MSQAKPPRVWVSNANPKKGEVLRVRAQMEHVMESGLRTDPATGKVRPRNIVNRFEAKLGNTLLFSWEPGISIAQNPYIEFTFLARESGELNMLWKDEQGQTLSAQKTITVA
;
A
#
# COMPACT_ATOMS: atom_id res chain seq x y z
N MET A 1 -16.79 9.40 7.22
CA MET A 1 -15.43 9.02 7.48
C MET A 1 -14.51 10.22 7.35
N SER A 2 -13.58 10.34 8.25
CA SER A 2 -12.53 11.34 8.11
C SER A 2 -11.75 11.09 6.81
N GLN A 3 -11.24 12.15 6.25
CA GLN A 3 -10.42 12.03 5.05
C GLN A 3 -9.16 11.24 5.35
N ALA A 4 -8.92 10.20 4.57
CA ALA A 4 -7.69 9.45 4.66
C ALA A 4 -6.55 10.28 4.10
N LYS A 5 -5.41 10.27 4.80
CA LYS A 5 -4.21 10.91 4.29
C LYS A 5 -3.64 10.10 3.13
N PRO A 6 -3.02 10.76 2.14
CA PRO A 6 -2.35 10.03 1.05
C PRO A 6 -1.27 9.11 1.61
N PRO A 7 -1.05 7.93 1.00
CA PRO A 7 0.05 7.07 1.38
C PRO A 7 1.39 7.76 1.17
N ARG A 8 2.35 7.46 2.05
CA ARG A 8 3.73 7.93 1.87
C ARG A 8 4.49 6.89 1.07
N VAL A 9 5.13 7.34 0.00
CA VAL A 9 5.87 6.46 -0.90
C VAL A 9 7.26 7.02 -1.13
N TRP A 10 8.25 6.15 -1.07
CA TRP A 10 9.64 6.46 -1.36
C TRP A 10 10.18 5.42 -2.34
N VAL A 11 10.89 5.89 -3.35
CA VAL A 11 11.54 5.04 -4.35
C VAL A 11 13.03 5.37 -4.33
N SER A 12 13.88 4.34 -4.36
CA SER A 12 15.33 4.52 -4.25
C SER A 12 15.93 5.36 -5.36
N ASN A 13 15.36 5.31 -6.56
CA ASN A 13 15.81 6.13 -7.71
C ASN A 13 14.65 6.23 -8.71
N ALA A 14 14.22 7.46 -9.01
CA ALA A 14 13.16 7.69 -10.00
C ALA A 14 13.67 7.66 -11.44
N ASN A 15 14.99 7.76 -11.63
CA ASN A 15 15.63 7.77 -12.96
C ASN A 15 16.70 6.67 -13.05
N PRO A 16 16.30 5.38 -12.91
CA PRO A 16 17.26 4.29 -12.88
C PRO A 16 17.84 4.00 -14.26
N LYS A 17 18.97 3.31 -14.25
CA LYS A 17 19.48 2.67 -15.46
C LYS A 17 18.72 1.37 -15.69
N LYS A 18 18.58 0.97 -16.95
CA LYS A 18 17.93 -0.29 -17.31
C LYS A 18 18.63 -1.46 -16.61
N GLY A 19 17.83 -2.29 -15.93
CA GLY A 19 18.33 -3.42 -15.17
C GLY A 19 18.71 -3.12 -13.73
N GLU A 20 18.61 -1.87 -13.31
CA GLU A 20 18.85 -1.51 -11.92
C GLU A 20 17.73 -2.04 -11.01
N VAL A 21 18.09 -2.51 -9.81
CA VAL A 21 17.11 -2.92 -8.82
C VAL A 21 16.61 -1.70 -8.07
N LEU A 22 15.32 -1.46 -8.12
CA LEU A 22 14.68 -0.38 -7.37
C LEU A 22 14.06 -0.93 -6.09
N ARG A 23 14.16 -0.15 -5.02
CA ARG A 23 13.50 -0.44 -3.75
C ARG A 23 12.38 0.59 -3.55
N VAL A 24 11.20 0.08 -3.19
CA VAL A 24 10.04 0.91 -2.93
C VAL A 24 9.62 0.70 -1.47
N ARG A 25 9.37 1.80 -0.78
CA ARG A 25 8.79 1.79 0.56
C ARG A 25 7.48 2.55 0.52
N ALA A 26 6.46 1.97 1.09
CA ALA A 26 5.14 2.61 1.12
C ALA A 26 4.48 2.36 2.47
N GLN A 27 3.83 3.40 3.00
CA GLN A 27 3.07 3.31 4.23
C GLN A 27 1.78 4.09 4.08
N MET A 28 0.67 3.48 4.51
CA MET A 28 -0.62 4.15 4.57
C MET A 28 -1.07 4.31 6.01
N GLU A 29 -1.96 5.27 6.26
CA GLU A 29 -2.62 5.38 7.55
C GLU A 29 -3.90 4.54 7.52
N HIS A 30 -3.98 3.55 8.38
CA HIS A 30 -5.15 2.71 8.54
C HIS A 30 -5.13 2.07 9.92
N VAL A 31 -6.27 2.08 10.58
CA VAL A 31 -6.39 1.56 11.94
C VAL A 31 -6.15 0.06 12.01
N MET A 32 -6.45 -0.67 10.94
CA MET A 32 -6.37 -2.13 10.90
C MET A 32 -7.21 -2.75 12.02
N GLU A 33 -8.52 -2.46 12.01
CA GLU A 33 -9.44 -2.95 13.04
C GLU A 33 -9.65 -4.43 12.91
N SER A 34 -9.13 -5.20 13.86
CA SER A 34 -9.12 -6.67 13.78
C SER A 34 -10.48 -7.32 14.09
N GLY A 35 -11.43 -6.57 14.66
CA GLY A 35 -12.68 -7.11 15.16
C GLY A 35 -12.58 -7.73 16.55
N LEU A 36 -11.44 -7.56 17.21
CA LEU A 36 -11.21 -8.10 18.54
C LEU A 36 -11.28 -7.04 19.65
N ARG A 37 -11.34 -5.77 19.28
CA ARG A 37 -11.37 -4.67 20.24
C ARG A 37 -12.80 -4.31 20.61
N THR A 38 -13.00 -4.03 21.89
CA THR A 38 -14.28 -3.56 22.41
C THR A 38 -14.26 -2.04 22.51
N ASP A 39 -15.33 -1.39 22.02
CA ASP A 39 -15.49 0.04 22.17
C ASP A 39 -15.77 0.34 23.64
N PRO A 40 -14.94 1.12 24.33
CA PRO A 40 -15.14 1.40 25.75
C PRO A 40 -16.38 2.25 26.03
N ALA A 41 -16.87 2.99 25.06
CA ALA A 41 -18.06 3.83 25.22
C ALA A 41 -19.36 3.03 25.15
N THR A 42 -19.40 1.98 24.34
CA THR A 42 -20.62 1.19 24.09
C THR A 42 -20.54 -0.24 24.60
N GLY A 43 -19.36 -0.74 24.92
CA GLY A 43 -19.13 -2.12 25.31
C GLY A 43 -19.27 -3.12 24.15
N LYS A 44 -19.48 -2.65 22.93
CA LYS A 44 -19.62 -3.51 21.75
C LYS A 44 -18.30 -3.72 21.07
N VAL A 45 -18.14 -4.90 20.44
CA VAL A 45 -16.95 -5.19 19.62
C VAL A 45 -16.98 -4.31 18.38
N ARG A 46 -15.87 -3.69 18.08
CA ARG A 46 -15.74 -2.88 16.86
C ARG A 46 -15.74 -3.77 15.64
N PRO A 47 -16.48 -3.42 14.57
CA PRO A 47 -16.46 -4.18 13.34
C PRO A 47 -15.05 -4.30 12.76
N ARG A 48 -14.71 -5.48 12.25
CA ARG A 48 -13.43 -5.67 11.59
C ARG A 48 -13.34 -4.81 10.34
N ASN A 49 -12.23 -4.12 10.18
CA ASN A 49 -11.89 -3.42 8.96
C ASN A 49 -10.38 -3.35 8.81
N ILE A 50 -9.84 -4.20 7.95
CA ILE A 50 -8.41 -4.27 7.68
C ILE A 50 -8.16 -4.01 6.21
N VAL A 51 -6.95 -3.53 5.90
CA VAL A 51 -6.48 -3.54 4.53
C VAL A 51 -6.31 -4.99 4.12
N ASN A 52 -7.01 -5.43 3.10
CA ASN A 52 -7.00 -6.81 2.68
C ASN A 52 -6.33 -7.04 1.33
N ARG A 53 -5.93 -5.95 0.65
CA ARG A 53 -5.22 -6.07 -0.61
C ARG A 53 -4.31 -4.89 -0.87
N PHE A 54 -3.12 -5.17 -1.36
CA PHE A 54 -2.19 -4.19 -1.90
C PHE A 54 -1.69 -4.68 -3.26
N GLU A 55 -1.67 -3.79 -4.24
CA GLU A 55 -1.13 -4.07 -5.56
C GLU A 55 -0.17 -2.97 -5.99
N ALA A 56 0.92 -3.35 -6.64
CA ALA A 56 1.83 -2.42 -7.30
C ALA A 56 1.99 -2.81 -8.76
N LYS A 57 1.76 -1.86 -9.65
CA LYS A 57 1.87 -2.06 -11.09
C LYS A 57 2.77 -1.01 -11.71
N LEU A 58 3.56 -1.41 -12.69
CA LEU A 58 4.27 -0.47 -13.57
C LEU A 58 3.54 -0.48 -14.91
N GLY A 59 2.87 0.62 -15.24
CA GLY A 59 1.92 0.63 -16.34
C GLY A 59 0.84 -0.42 -16.12
N ASN A 60 0.73 -1.38 -17.01
CA ASN A 60 -0.24 -2.48 -16.90
C ASN A 60 0.37 -3.77 -16.33
N THR A 61 1.65 -3.75 -15.97
CA THR A 61 2.35 -4.94 -15.47
C THR A 61 2.28 -5.02 -13.97
N LEU A 62 1.69 -6.09 -13.44
CA LEU A 62 1.66 -6.33 -12.00
C LEU A 62 3.07 -6.72 -11.53
N LEU A 63 3.62 -5.94 -10.60
CA LEU A 63 4.94 -6.19 -10.01
C LEU A 63 4.83 -6.97 -8.71
N PHE A 64 3.81 -6.68 -7.92
CA PHE A 64 3.69 -7.22 -6.57
C PHE A 64 2.24 -7.12 -6.10
N SER A 65 1.78 -8.11 -5.37
CA SER A 65 0.49 -8.07 -4.68
C SER A 65 0.62 -8.71 -3.31
N TRP A 66 -0.20 -8.25 -2.36
CA TRP A 66 -0.15 -8.71 -0.98
C TRP A 66 -1.55 -8.66 -0.38
N GLU A 67 -1.89 -9.68 0.39
CA GLU A 67 -3.15 -9.75 1.12
C GLU A 67 -2.84 -9.74 2.61
N PRO A 68 -2.77 -8.55 3.25
CA PRO A 68 -2.51 -8.46 4.69
C PRO A 68 -3.61 -9.15 5.50
N GLY A 69 -3.20 -9.83 6.57
CA GLY A 69 -4.12 -10.45 7.51
C GLY A 69 -4.38 -9.56 8.73
N ILE A 70 -5.18 -10.06 9.65
CA ILE A 70 -5.57 -9.34 10.88
C ILE A 70 -4.42 -9.09 11.84
N SER A 71 -3.30 -9.79 11.67
CA SER A 71 -2.12 -9.64 12.55
C SER A 71 -1.25 -8.45 12.16
N ILE A 72 -1.57 -7.76 11.08
CA ILE A 72 -0.80 -6.60 10.64
C ILE A 72 -1.14 -5.40 11.52
N ALA A 73 -0.11 -4.71 11.98
CA ALA A 73 -0.28 -3.52 12.81
C ALA A 73 -0.97 -2.38 12.06
N GLN A 74 -1.52 -1.43 12.80
CA GLN A 74 -2.10 -0.23 12.19
C GLN A 74 -1.05 0.52 11.37
N ASN A 75 -1.50 1.30 10.40
CA ASN A 75 -0.66 2.05 9.46
C ASN A 75 0.33 1.12 8.73
N PRO A 76 -0.19 0.18 7.93
CA PRO A 76 0.66 -0.85 7.33
C PRO A 76 1.79 -0.28 6.49
N TYR A 77 2.97 -0.86 6.65
CA TYR A 77 4.17 -0.51 5.92
C TYR A 77 4.58 -1.69 5.03
N ILE A 78 4.97 -1.38 3.80
CA ILE A 78 5.44 -2.40 2.87
C ILE A 78 6.72 -1.93 2.18
N GLU A 79 7.63 -2.85 1.96
CA GLU A 79 8.84 -2.63 1.18
C GLU A 79 8.97 -3.76 0.17
N PHE A 80 9.25 -3.42 -1.08
CA PHE A 80 9.50 -4.41 -2.12
C PHE A 80 10.53 -3.88 -3.12
N THR A 81 11.06 -4.80 -3.92
CA THR A 81 12.03 -4.47 -4.96
C THR A 81 11.54 -4.97 -6.30
N PHE A 82 11.98 -4.30 -7.36
CA PHE A 82 11.75 -4.78 -8.72
C PHE A 82 12.86 -4.28 -9.65
N LEU A 83 13.00 -4.95 -10.81
CA LEU A 83 13.97 -4.54 -11.82
C LEU A 83 13.40 -3.46 -12.72
N ALA A 84 14.16 -2.39 -12.92
CA ALA A 84 13.79 -1.31 -13.83
C ALA A 84 14.07 -1.73 -15.27
N ARG A 85 13.06 -2.24 -15.96
CA ARG A 85 13.19 -2.71 -17.35
C ARG A 85 12.68 -1.70 -18.36
N GLU A 86 11.71 -0.90 -17.96
CA GLU A 86 11.08 0.07 -18.84
C GLU A 86 10.57 1.25 -18.02
N SER A 87 10.42 2.39 -18.69
CA SER A 87 9.80 3.56 -18.09
C SER A 87 8.30 3.35 -17.95
N GLY A 88 7.71 3.97 -16.97
CA GLY A 88 6.28 3.92 -16.75
C GLY A 88 5.88 4.56 -15.45
N GLU A 89 4.58 4.55 -15.19
CA GLU A 89 4.05 5.03 -13.94
C GLU A 89 3.86 3.88 -12.98
N LEU A 90 4.50 4.00 -11.83
CA LEU A 90 4.34 3.03 -10.75
C LEU A 90 3.06 3.40 -9.98
N ASN A 91 2.07 2.54 -10.05
CA ASN A 91 0.78 2.72 -9.39
C ASN A 91 0.66 1.72 -8.25
N MET A 92 0.32 2.24 -7.07
CA MET A 92 0.10 1.42 -5.89
C MET A 92 -1.31 1.63 -5.40
N LEU A 93 -2.00 0.54 -5.06
CA LEU A 93 -3.39 0.55 -4.63
C LEU A 93 -3.54 -0.26 -3.35
N TRP A 94 -4.18 0.33 -2.35
CA TRP A 94 -4.59 -0.35 -1.11
C TRP A 94 -6.11 -0.40 -1.07
N LYS A 95 -6.63 -1.54 -0.65
CA LYS A 95 -8.07 -1.73 -0.49
C LYS A 95 -8.36 -2.33 0.88
N ASP A 96 -9.37 -1.80 1.58
CA ASP A 96 -9.80 -2.37 2.85
C ASP A 96 -11.11 -3.14 2.70
N GLU A 97 -11.54 -3.77 3.79
CA GLU A 97 -12.73 -4.61 3.79
C GLU A 97 -14.03 -3.82 3.62
N GLN A 98 -14.01 -2.53 3.86
CA GLN A 98 -15.17 -1.66 3.65
C GLN A 98 -15.25 -1.12 2.23
N GLY A 99 -14.34 -1.55 1.35
CA GLY A 99 -14.33 -1.12 -0.03
C GLY A 99 -13.63 0.21 -0.26
N GLN A 100 -13.02 0.80 0.76
CA GLN A 100 -12.25 2.02 0.59
C GLN A 100 -10.93 1.70 -0.08
N THR A 101 -10.51 2.59 -0.98
CA THR A 101 -9.24 2.45 -1.67
C THR A 101 -8.41 3.71 -1.49
N LEU A 102 -7.10 3.50 -1.35
CA LEU A 102 -6.11 4.57 -1.44
C LEU A 102 -5.12 4.20 -2.52
N SER A 103 -4.62 5.20 -3.22
CA SER A 103 -3.65 4.97 -4.28
C SER A 103 -2.53 5.97 -4.21
N ALA A 104 -1.38 5.60 -4.76
CA ALA A 104 -0.22 6.47 -4.90
C ALA A 104 0.45 6.17 -6.22
N GLN A 105 1.12 7.18 -6.78
CA GLN A 105 1.75 7.09 -8.08
C GLN A 105 3.15 7.69 -8.02
N LYS A 106 4.10 7.07 -8.73
CA LYS A 106 5.45 7.58 -8.92
C LYS A 106 5.86 7.34 -10.35
N THR A 107 6.39 8.35 -11.01
CA THR A 107 6.92 8.22 -12.38
C THR A 107 8.33 7.65 -12.33
N ILE A 108 8.57 6.58 -13.09
CA ILE A 108 9.87 5.93 -13.23
C ILE A 108 10.35 6.17 -14.66
N THR A 109 11.50 6.78 -14.81
CA THR A 109 12.08 7.07 -16.11
C THR A 109 13.39 6.31 -16.24
N VAL A 110 13.39 5.28 -17.09
CA VAL A 110 14.59 4.45 -17.33
C VAL A 110 15.48 5.14 -18.34
N ALA A 111 16.72 5.28 -17.97
CA ALA A 111 17.72 5.89 -18.85
C ALA A 111 18.12 4.95 -20.00
#